data_118f4d48c8ad70844671fa4362d39388
#
_entry.id   118f4d48c8ad70844671fa4362d39388
#
_cell.length_a   1.000
_cell.length_b   1.000
_cell.length_c   1.000
_cell.angle_alpha   90.00
_cell.angle_beta   90.00
_cell.angle_gamma   90.00
#
_symmetry.space_group_name_H-M   'P 1'
#
loop_
_entity.id
_entity.type
_entity.pdbx_description
1 polymer ?
#
loop_
_entity_poly.entity_id
_entity_poly.type
_entity_poly.pdbx_seq_one_letter_code
_entity_poly.pdbx_strand_id
1 'polypeptide(L)'
;KEAIAAAIIQAEKKTSGEIRVFIENKCRFIEATDRAAELFQQLNMHQTAERNGVLLYLAIADRQLAIWGDQGIHEKLGSIYWSQQVTAMLAAFNRADYTAGICTCILEIGKALQQHFPFHGEKDQNELDNEVVFG
;
A
#
# COMPACT_ATOMS: atom_id res chain seq x y z
N LYS A 1 -3.30 6.07 13.28
CA LYS A 1 -4.07 6.53 12.11
C LYS A 1 -3.47 7.79 11.49
N GLU A 2 -3.27 8.82 12.28
CA GLU A 2 -2.72 10.09 11.79
C GLU A 2 -1.30 9.93 11.26
N ALA A 3 -0.47 9.15 11.93
CA ALA A 3 0.90 8.88 11.49
C ALA A 3 0.91 8.15 10.15
N ILE A 4 0.01 7.20 9.96
CA ILE A 4 -0.10 6.44 8.70
C ILE A 4 -0.56 7.37 7.57
N ALA A 5 -1.57 8.20 7.82
CA ALA A 5 -2.05 9.17 6.83
C ALA A 5 -0.95 10.15 6.45
N ALA A 6 -0.17 10.63 7.43
CA ALA A 6 0.96 11.52 7.18
C ALA A 6 2.04 10.84 6.33
N ALA A 7 2.31 9.56 6.59
CA ALA A 7 3.26 8.79 5.79
C ALA A 7 2.81 8.65 4.34
N ILE A 8 1.51 8.42 4.11
CA ILE A 8 0.94 8.35 2.77
C ILE A 8 1.15 9.67 2.02
N ILE A 9 0.80 10.78 2.67
CA ILE A 9 0.98 12.11 2.08
C ILE A 9 2.45 12.36 1.72
N GLN A 10 3.35 12.04 2.64
CA GLN A 10 4.79 12.19 2.43
C GLN A 10 5.28 11.33 1.26
N ALA A 11 4.83 10.08 1.20
CA ALA A 11 5.24 9.14 0.17
C ALA A 11 4.77 9.57 -1.22
N GLU A 12 3.60 10.18 -1.32
CA GLU A 12 2.99 10.57 -2.59
C GLU A 12 3.49 11.90 -3.15
N LYS A 13 4.24 12.67 -2.37
CA LYS A 13 4.65 14.01 -2.78
C LYS A 13 5.44 14.09 -4.07
N LYS A 14 6.24 13.08 -4.37
CA LYS A 14 7.17 13.10 -5.51
C LYS A 14 6.88 12.02 -6.53
N THR A 15 5.67 11.48 -6.50
CA THR A 15 5.25 10.45 -7.45
C THR A 15 3.81 10.67 -7.89
N SER A 16 3.46 10.17 -9.08
CA SER A 16 2.07 10.10 -9.52
C SER A 16 1.36 8.87 -8.94
N GLY A 17 2.08 7.98 -8.27
CA GLY A 17 1.51 6.77 -7.68
C GLY A 17 0.61 7.07 -6.49
N GLU A 18 -0.28 6.14 -6.20
CA GLU A 18 -1.26 6.26 -5.13
C GLU A 18 -1.11 5.10 -4.15
N ILE A 19 -1.15 5.40 -2.84
CA ILE A 19 -1.04 4.40 -1.78
C ILE A 19 -2.26 4.49 -0.88
N ARG A 20 -2.81 3.34 -0.51
CA ARG A 20 -3.91 3.25 0.45
C ARG A 20 -3.66 2.09 1.40
N VAL A 21 -4.14 2.22 2.63
CA VAL A 21 -4.04 1.19 3.66
C VAL A 21 -5.45 0.76 4.06
N PHE A 22 -5.70 -0.54 4.09
CA PHE A 22 -6.96 -1.11 4.57
C PHE A 22 -6.66 -2.01 5.76
N ILE A 23 -7.28 -1.73 6.90
CA ILE A 23 -7.09 -2.46 8.14
C ILE A 23 -8.41 -3.07 8.58
N GLU A 24 -8.42 -4.38 8.81
CA GLU A 24 -9.57 -5.04 9.43
C GLU A 24 -9.07 -5.99 10.51
N ASN A 25 -9.98 -6.55 11.28
CA ASN A 25 -9.61 -7.39 12.41
C ASN A 25 -9.27 -8.81 11.95
N LYS A 26 -10.14 -9.40 11.13
CA LYS A 26 -9.98 -10.78 10.65
C LYS A 26 -10.01 -10.84 9.13
N CYS A 27 -9.18 -11.73 8.57
CA CYS A 27 -9.21 -12.05 7.16
C CYS A 27 -10.08 -13.27 6.93
N ARG A 28 -11.14 -13.15 6.15
CA ARG A 28 -12.07 -14.26 5.87
C ARG A 28 -11.59 -15.16 4.74
N PHE A 29 -10.48 -14.80 4.10
CA PHE A 29 -9.90 -15.55 2.98
C PHE A 29 -8.78 -16.42 3.51
N ILE A 30 -8.48 -17.51 2.81
CA ILE A 30 -7.34 -18.37 3.14
C ILE A 30 -6.05 -17.58 2.96
N GLU A 31 -5.95 -16.84 1.83
CA GLU A 31 -4.79 -16.02 1.52
C GLU A 31 -5.11 -14.52 1.65
N ALA A 32 -4.28 -13.80 2.40
CA ALA A 32 -4.45 -12.35 2.54
C ALA A 32 -4.32 -11.63 1.19
N THR A 33 -3.51 -12.17 0.29
CA THR A 33 -3.34 -11.61 -1.06
C THR A 33 -4.66 -11.61 -1.84
N ASP A 34 -5.46 -12.67 -1.72
CA ASP A 34 -6.76 -12.75 -2.38
C ASP A 34 -7.72 -11.69 -1.85
N ARG A 35 -7.70 -11.46 -0.54
CA ARG A 35 -8.51 -10.43 0.09
C ARG A 35 -8.07 -9.04 -0.38
N ALA A 36 -6.76 -8.81 -0.45
CA ALA A 36 -6.22 -7.54 -0.93
C ALA A 36 -6.64 -7.28 -2.39
N ALA A 37 -6.58 -8.29 -3.24
CA ALA A 37 -6.99 -8.17 -4.63
C ALA A 37 -8.48 -7.80 -4.75
N GLU A 38 -9.34 -8.45 -3.95
CA GLU A 38 -10.77 -8.13 -3.94
C GLU A 38 -11.02 -6.69 -3.51
N LEU A 39 -10.39 -6.27 -2.41
CA LEU A 39 -10.53 -4.90 -1.90
C LEU A 39 -10.00 -3.87 -2.89
N PHE A 40 -8.90 -4.17 -3.57
CA PHE A 40 -8.34 -3.29 -4.58
C PHE A 40 -9.38 -2.95 -5.65
N GLN A 41 -10.13 -3.94 -6.11
CA GLN A 41 -11.21 -3.74 -7.08
C GLN A 41 -12.39 -3.00 -6.46
N GLN A 42 -12.81 -3.38 -5.26
CA GLN A 42 -13.95 -2.75 -4.58
C GLN A 42 -13.70 -1.28 -4.28
N LEU A 43 -12.47 -0.91 -3.97
CA LEU A 43 -12.07 0.47 -3.70
C LEU A 43 -11.75 1.25 -4.97
N ASN A 44 -11.91 0.65 -6.14
CA ASN A 44 -11.66 1.26 -7.44
C ASN A 44 -10.22 1.74 -7.62
N MET A 45 -9.27 1.09 -6.96
CA MET A 45 -7.86 1.50 -7.01
C MET A 45 -7.21 1.23 -8.37
N HIS A 46 -7.84 0.40 -9.22
CA HIS A 46 -7.38 0.16 -10.58
C HIS A 46 -7.66 1.33 -11.52
N GLN A 47 -8.40 2.35 -11.06
CA GLN A 47 -8.81 3.48 -11.89
C GLN A 47 -7.80 4.63 -11.82
N THR A 48 -6.51 4.32 -11.97
CA THR A 48 -5.46 5.32 -12.11
C THR A 48 -4.89 5.26 -13.52
N ALA A 49 -4.47 6.40 -14.05
CA ALA A 49 -4.02 6.51 -15.44
C ALA A 49 -2.84 5.58 -15.74
N GLU A 50 -1.89 5.47 -14.81
CA GLU A 50 -0.67 4.69 -15.00
C GLU A 50 -0.71 3.32 -14.33
N ARG A 51 -1.85 2.93 -13.77
CA ARG A 51 -2.03 1.66 -13.09
C ARG A 51 -0.95 1.45 -12.01
N ASN A 52 -0.77 2.47 -11.18
CA ASN A 52 0.28 2.53 -10.17
C ASN A 52 -0.26 2.68 -8.74
N GLY A 53 -1.47 2.22 -8.50
CA GLY A 53 -2.03 2.15 -7.15
C GLY A 53 -1.43 0.99 -6.37
N VAL A 54 -1.25 1.19 -5.06
CA VAL A 54 -0.73 0.17 -4.15
C VAL A 54 -1.62 0.11 -2.92
N LEU A 55 -2.07 -1.09 -2.57
CA LEU A 55 -2.88 -1.31 -1.38
C LEU A 55 -2.09 -2.15 -0.37
N LEU A 56 -1.95 -1.62 0.86
CA LEU A 56 -1.47 -2.38 2.00
C LEU A 56 -2.68 -2.91 2.75
N TYR A 57 -2.75 -4.22 2.90
CA TYR A 57 -3.84 -4.88 3.60
C TYR A 57 -3.34 -5.52 4.89
N LEU A 58 -4.05 -5.27 5.99
CA LEU A 58 -3.72 -5.81 7.30
C LEU A 58 -4.94 -6.39 7.98
N ALA A 59 -4.83 -7.63 8.45
CA ALA A 59 -5.82 -8.27 9.33
C ALA A 59 -5.15 -8.46 10.68
N ILE A 60 -5.42 -7.57 11.62
CA ILE A 60 -4.64 -7.43 12.85
C ILE A 60 -4.76 -8.67 13.74
N ALA A 61 -5.98 -9.14 13.99
CA ALA A 61 -6.19 -10.30 14.87
C ALA A 61 -5.62 -11.59 14.28
N ASP A 62 -5.68 -11.74 12.97
CA ASP A 62 -5.17 -12.93 12.28
C ASP A 62 -3.69 -12.83 11.95
N ARG A 63 -3.06 -11.68 12.21
CA ARG A 63 -1.65 -11.40 11.88
C ARG A 63 -1.33 -11.70 10.42
N GLN A 64 -2.23 -11.33 9.53
CA GLN A 64 -2.05 -11.51 8.09
C GLN A 64 -1.87 -10.16 7.41
N LEU A 65 -0.95 -10.12 6.46
CA LEU A 65 -0.62 -8.94 5.69
C LEU A 65 -0.54 -9.30 4.23
N ALA A 66 -0.88 -8.34 3.39
CA ALA A 66 -0.62 -8.45 1.95
C ALA A 66 -0.40 -7.05 1.37
N ILE A 67 0.32 -7.01 0.26
CA ILE A 67 0.49 -5.79 -0.51
C ILE A 67 0.08 -6.12 -1.93
N TRP A 68 -0.83 -5.32 -2.48
CA TRP A 68 -1.26 -5.48 -3.87
C TRP A 68 -0.87 -4.24 -4.66
N GLY A 69 0.06 -4.41 -5.59
CA GLY A 69 0.44 -3.36 -6.53
C GLY A 69 -0.27 -3.57 -7.85
N ASP A 70 -0.82 -2.50 -8.42
CA ASP A 70 -1.49 -2.59 -9.71
C ASP A 70 -0.50 -2.92 -10.82
N GLN A 71 -1.01 -3.26 -11.98
CA GLN A 71 -0.26 -3.77 -13.11
C GLN A 71 0.96 -2.91 -13.45
N GLY A 72 0.80 -1.59 -13.50
CA GLY A 72 1.88 -0.68 -13.88
C GLY A 72 3.07 -0.73 -12.93
N ILE A 73 2.82 -0.70 -11.62
CA ILE A 73 3.91 -0.75 -10.64
C ILE A 73 4.42 -2.19 -10.45
N HIS A 74 3.53 -3.17 -10.52
CA HIS A 74 3.92 -4.57 -10.37
C HIS A 74 4.90 -5.00 -11.47
N GLU A 75 4.68 -4.57 -12.70
CA GLU A 75 5.60 -4.87 -13.81
C GLU A 75 7.00 -4.32 -13.58
N LYS A 76 7.12 -3.20 -12.86
CA LYS A 76 8.42 -2.58 -12.56
C LYS A 76 9.15 -3.26 -11.41
N LEU A 77 8.43 -3.70 -10.38
CA LEU A 77 9.03 -4.17 -9.14
C LEU A 77 9.07 -5.70 -8.98
N GLY A 78 8.01 -6.38 -9.42
CA GLY A 78 7.91 -7.84 -9.36
C GLY A 78 7.50 -8.37 -7.99
N SER A 79 7.18 -9.66 -7.97
CA SER A 79 6.64 -10.34 -6.79
C SER A 79 7.62 -10.39 -5.61
N ILE A 80 8.90 -10.53 -5.90
CA ILE A 80 9.94 -10.61 -4.85
C ILE A 80 9.98 -9.32 -4.03
N TYR A 81 9.85 -8.18 -4.69
CA TYR A 81 9.84 -6.90 -3.99
C TYR A 81 8.70 -6.83 -2.96
N TRP A 82 7.48 -7.22 -3.37
CA TRP A 82 6.34 -7.20 -2.46
C TRP A 82 6.51 -8.15 -1.29
N SER A 83 7.04 -9.33 -1.54
CA SER A 83 7.32 -10.31 -0.48
C SER A 83 8.33 -9.78 0.52
N GLN A 84 9.35 -9.06 0.08
CA GLN A 84 10.34 -8.45 0.96
C GLN A 84 9.69 -7.39 1.85
N GLN A 85 8.79 -6.59 1.31
CA GLN A 85 8.09 -5.56 2.08
C GLN A 85 7.17 -6.19 3.14
N VAL A 86 6.45 -7.25 2.78
CA VAL A 86 5.60 -7.98 3.73
C VAL A 86 6.44 -8.56 4.87
N THR A 87 7.58 -9.17 4.54
CA THR A 87 8.49 -9.74 5.55
C THR A 87 8.99 -8.67 6.53
N ALA A 88 9.35 -7.50 6.03
CA ALA A 88 9.80 -6.39 6.87
C ALA A 88 8.68 -5.91 7.80
N MET A 89 7.44 -5.82 7.31
CA MET A 89 6.30 -5.43 8.16
C MET A 89 6.01 -6.48 9.23
N LEU A 90 6.07 -7.75 8.88
CA LEU A 90 5.85 -8.84 9.85
C LEU A 90 6.90 -8.79 10.96
N ALA A 91 8.16 -8.49 10.63
CA ALA A 91 9.22 -8.35 11.63
C ALA A 91 8.91 -7.22 12.61
N ALA A 92 8.41 -6.08 12.12
CA ALA A 92 8.01 -4.97 12.97
C ALA A 92 6.80 -5.34 13.84
N PHE A 93 5.85 -6.08 13.31
CA PHE A 93 4.67 -6.54 14.04
C PHE A 93 5.06 -7.48 15.18
N ASN A 94 6.03 -8.35 14.96
CA ASN A 94 6.53 -9.25 16.01
C ASN A 94 7.18 -8.51 17.16
N ARG A 95 7.60 -7.26 16.95
CA ARG A 95 8.09 -6.37 17.99
C ARG A 95 6.98 -5.46 18.56
N ALA A 96 5.73 -5.71 18.21
CA ALA A 96 4.56 -4.89 18.58
C ALA A 96 4.68 -3.44 18.10
N ASP A 97 5.39 -3.21 17.00
CA ASP A 97 5.67 -1.87 16.48
C ASP A 97 4.88 -1.65 15.18
N TYR A 98 3.57 -1.77 15.28
CA TYR A 98 2.67 -1.78 14.12
C TYR A 98 2.74 -0.50 13.30
N THR A 99 2.58 0.64 13.97
CA THR A 99 2.53 1.93 13.28
C THR A 99 3.84 2.24 12.58
N ALA A 100 4.97 2.02 13.26
CA ALA A 100 6.28 2.27 12.67
C ALA A 100 6.53 1.34 11.47
N GLY A 101 6.15 0.07 11.58
CA GLY A 101 6.29 -0.89 10.49
C GLY A 101 5.50 -0.49 9.26
N ILE A 102 4.25 -0.09 9.46
CA ILE A 102 3.38 0.37 8.37
C ILE A 102 3.95 1.64 7.72
N CYS A 103 4.34 2.63 8.53
CA CYS A 103 4.88 3.88 8.01
C CYS A 103 6.18 3.67 7.23
N THR A 104 7.07 2.82 7.73
CA THR A 104 8.32 2.49 7.04
C THR A 104 8.04 1.84 5.68
N CYS A 105 7.10 0.90 5.65
CA CYS A 105 6.71 0.25 4.41
C CYS A 105 6.14 1.25 3.39
N ILE A 106 5.26 2.15 3.84
CA ILE A 106 4.68 3.18 2.99
C ILE A 106 5.78 4.06 2.38
N LEU A 107 6.74 4.51 3.19
CA LEU A 107 7.80 5.38 2.71
C LEU A 107 8.74 4.66 1.74
N GLU A 108 9.03 3.38 1.97
CA GLU A 108 9.85 2.59 1.05
C GLU A 108 9.14 2.39 -0.30
N ILE A 109 7.84 2.07 -0.28
CA ILE A 109 7.04 1.95 -1.50
C ILE A 109 7.00 3.30 -2.21
N GLY A 110 6.88 4.40 -1.47
CA GLY A 110 6.91 5.74 -2.03
C GLY A 110 8.19 6.05 -2.79
N LYS A 111 9.33 5.59 -2.28
CA LYS A 111 10.62 5.75 -2.99
C LYS A 111 10.63 4.96 -4.30
N ALA A 112 10.12 3.75 -4.29
CA ALA A 112 10.03 2.93 -5.50
C ALA A 112 9.09 3.56 -6.53
N LEU A 113 7.94 4.07 -6.07
CA LEU A 113 6.99 4.77 -6.93
C LEU A 113 7.62 6.03 -7.54
N GLN A 114 8.37 6.80 -6.75
CA GLN A 114 9.07 7.99 -7.24
C GLN A 114 10.05 7.62 -8.34
N GLN A 115 10.75 6.52 -8.20
CA GLN A 115 11.74 6.07 -9.18
C GLN A 115 11.10 5.72 -10.52
N HIS A 116 9.95 5.04 -10.50
CA HIS A 116 9.30 4.54 -11.72
C HIS A 116 8.16 5.43 -12.22
N PHE A 117 7.55 6.20 -11.35
CA PHE A 117 6.42 7.08 -11.65
C PHE A 117 6.62 8.42 -10.97
N PRO A 118 7.57 9.25 -11.48
CA PRO A 118 7.85 10.53 -10.84
C PRO A 118 6.67 11.48 -10.94
N PHE A 119 6.65 12.45 -10.04
CA PHE A 119 5.61 13.48 -9.99
C PHE A 119 5.70 14.37 -11.24
N HIS A 120 4.55 14.66 -11.84
CA HIS A 120 4.45 15.46 -13.07
C HIS A 120 3.97 16.90 -12.82
N GLY A 121 4.09 17.38 -11.59
CA GLY A 121 3.71 18.74 -11.23
C GLY A 121 2.20 18.94 -11.19
N GLU A 122 1.74 20.07 -11.73
CA GLU A 122 0.33 20.44 -11.70
C GLU A 122 -0.59 19.49 -12.47
N LYS A 123 -0.02 18.63 -13.32
CA LYS A 123 -0.78 17.66 -14.09
C LYS A 123 -1.17 16.44 -13.25
N ASP A 124 -0.48 16.23 -12.14
CA ASP A 124 -0.80 15.12 -11.26
C ASP A 124 -1.91 15.52 -10.30
N GLN A 125 -2.95 14.71 -10.28
CA GLN A 125 -4.04 14.86 -9.35
C GLN A 125 -4.06 13.64 -8.45
N ASN A 126 -4.47 13.84 -7.22
CA ASN A 126 -4.70 12.73 -6.32
C ASN A 126 -5.96 12.01 -6.79
N GLU A 127 -5.78 10.91 -7.53
CA GLU A 127 -6.86 10.15 -8.16
C GLU A 127 -7.64 9.30 -7.15
N LEU A 128 -7.06 9.05 -5.98
CA LEU A 128 -7.65 8.28 -4.88
C LEU A 128 -7.51 9.07 -3.59
N ASP A 129 -8.42 8.84 -2.65
CA ASP A 129 -8.34 9.51 -1.35
C ASP A 129 -7.12 9.02 -0.55
N ASN A 130 -6.46 9.96 0.15
CA ASN A 130 -5.33 9.65 1.03
C ASN A 130 -5.85 9.11 2.36
N GLU A 131 -6.52 7.97 2.33
CA GLU A 131 -7.19 7.44 3.49
C GLU A 131 -6.61 6.14 4.00
N VAL A 132 -6.69 6.00 5.33
CA VAL A 132 -6.60 4.71 5.99
C VAL A 132 -8.05 4.21 6.11
N VAL A 133 -8.36 3.11 5.47
CA VAL A 133 -9.71 2.55 5.47
C VAL A 133 -9.79 1.41 6.48
N PHE A 134 -10.82 1.44 7.30
CA PHE A 134 -11.07 0.40 8.30
C PHE A 134 -12.27 -0.43 7.90
N GLY A 135 -12.09 -1.73 7.92
CA GLY A 135 -13.14 -2.68 7.63
C GLY A 135 -13.69 -3.40 8.84
#